data_3f00ee432a336e082eb67b56a64300de
#
_entry.id   3f00ee432a336e082eb67b56a64300de
#
_cell.length_a   1.000
_cell.length_b   1.000
_cell.length_c   1.000
_cell.angle_alpha   90.00
_cell.angle_beta   90.00
_cell.angle_gamma   90.00
#
_symmetry.space_group_name_H-M   'P 1'
#
loop_
_entity.id
_entity.type
_entity.pdbx_description
1 polymer ?
#
loop_
_entity_poly.entity_id
_entity_poly.type
_entity_poly.pdbx_seq_one_letter_code
_entity_poly.pdbx_strand_id
1 'polypeptide(L)'
;MVGVRFARLYPQTVQKLVLENPLGLEDYSKDIPPQKNEDLLKLEMAQTETSYRRFLQTYFPVWQPSYEKFVEVYVRVQKGPDYPAYAKTSVLTYQMIAEKPVVNDLPQLKMPVLLVIGQKDRTVFGRRFAPPEAVKSLGNFPELGKKAQAAIPNAKLVPIENVGHVPHVEVPDQFVKIV
;
A
#
# COMPACT_ATOMS: atom_id res chain seq x y z
N MET A 1 2.46 -2.57 6.57
CA MET A 1 1.84 -2.56 7.92
C MET A 1 2.28 -3.77 8.76
N VAL A 2 2.06 -5.02 8.32
CA VAL A 2 2.45 -6.23 9.10
C VAL A 2 3.94 -6.20 9.48
N GLY A 3 4.84 -5.93 8.53
CA GLY A 3 6.29 -5.83 8.81
C GLY A 3 6.65 -4.77 9.85
N VAL A 4 5.99 -3.60 9.82
CA VAL A 4 6.19 -2.53 10.84
C VAL A 4 5.76 -3.03 12.23
N ARG A 5 4.56 -3.63 12.31
CA ARG A 5 4.05 -4.17 13.58
C ARG A 5 4.93 -5.31 14.12
N PHE A 6 5.37 -6.21 13.24
CA PHE A 6 6.27 -7.30 13.59
C PHE A 6 7.61 -6.76 14.09
N ALA A 7 8.22 -5.83 13.36
CA ALA A 7 9.52 -5.25 13.75
C ALA A 7 9.45 -4.50 15.09
N ARG A 8 8.32 -3.82 15.39
CA ARG A 8 8.09 -3.18 16.68
C ARG A 8 7.97 -4.21 17.81
N LEU A 9 7.19 -5.30 17.59
CA LEU A 9 6.93 -6.29 18.63
C LEU A 9 8.12 -7.23 18.88
N TYR A 10 8.89 -7.52 17.82
CA TYR A 10 10.01 -8.47 17.86
C TYR A 10 11.30 -7.85 17.32
N PRO A 11 11.79 -6.75 17.94
CA PRO A 11 12.94 -6.00 17.41
C PRO A 11 14.23 -6.81 17.37
N GLN A 12 14.35 -7.87 18.17
CA GLN A 12 15.53 -8.75 18.20
C GLN A 12 15.64 -9.67 16.97
N THR A 13 14.52 -9.91 16.27
CA THR A 13 14.46 -10.81 15.12
C THR A 13 14.61 -10.07 13.79
N VAL A 14 14.56 -8.75 13.81
CA VAL A 14 14.64 -7.91 12.60
C VAL A 14 15.95 -7.14 12.59
N GLN A 15 16.87 -7.52 11.73
CA GLN A 15 18.16 -6.83 11.58
C GLN A 15 18.02 -5.50 10.81
N LYS A 16 17.22 -5.50 9.76
CA LYS A 16 16.95 -4.33 8.90
C LYS A 16 15.53 -4.43 8.37
N LEU A 17 14.90 -3.29 8.09
CA LEU A 17 13.56 -3.22 7.50
C LEU A 17 13.59 -2.34 6.25
N VAL A 18 13.13 -2.88 5.13
CA VAL A 18 12.92 -2.12 3.90
C VAL A 18 11.43 -1.92 3.70
N LEU A 19 11.02 -0.69 3.49
CA LEU A 19 9.64 -0.28 3.27
C LEU A 19 9.54 0.44 1.93
N GLU A 20 8.89 -0.20 0.97
CA GLU A 20 8.62 0.33 -0.36
C GLU A 20 7.19 0.87 -0.40
N ASN A 21 7.00 2.16 -0.61
CA ASN A 21 5.70 2.84 -0.67
C ASN A 21 4.67 2.24 0.31
N PRO A 22 5.00 2.15 1.63
CA PRO A 22 4.25 1.29 2.54
C PRO A 22 2.90 1.90 2.92
N LEU A 23 1.86 1.09 2.96
CA LEU A 23 0.61 1.43 3.62
C LEU A 23 0.84 1.70 5.12
N GLY A 24 0.07 2.65 5.69
CA GLY A 24 0.07 2.96 7.11
C GLY A 24 1.03 4.07 7.52
N LEU A 25 1.54 4.86 6.57
CA LEU A 25 2.26 6.10 6.86
C LEU A 25 1.33 7.24 7.28
N GLU A 26 0.02 7.06 7.13
CA GLU A 26 -1.03 7.95 7.59
C GLU A 26 -2.16 7.17 8.27
N ASP A 27 -2.96 7.83 9.07
CA ASP A 27 -4.08 7.23 9.78
C ASP A 27 -5.36 7.42 8.97
N TYR A 28 -5.71 6.40 8.20
CA TYR A 28 -6.90 6.42 7.34
C TYR A 28 -8.23 6.49 8.11
N SER A 29 -8.26 6.07 9.38
CA SER A 29 -9.48 6.03 10.17
C SER A 29 -10.10 7.40 10.45
N LYS A 30 -9.30 8.46 10.29
CA LYS A 30 -9.75 9.85 10.49
C LYS A 30 -10.58 10.37 9.32
N ASP A 31 -10.31 9.88 8.13
CA ASP A 31 -10.85 10.45 6.89
C ASP A 31 -11.74 9.46 6.13
N ILE A 32 -11.57 8.16 6.37
CA ILE A 32 -12.31 7.10 5.68
C ILE A 32 -13.32 6.48 6.65
N PRO A 33 -14.63 6.64 6.40
CA PRO A 33 -15.63 6.07 7.27
C PRO A 33 -15.57 4.53 7.30
N PRO A 34 -15.88 3.89 8.44
CA PRO A 34 -15.93 2.45 8.56
C PRO A 34 -16.87 1.81 7.53
N GLN A 35 -16.46 0.68 6.97
CA GLN A 35 -17.24 -0.07 5.99
C GLN A 35 -17.71 -1.40 6.59
N LYS A 36 -18.92 -1.84 6.22
CA LYS A 36 -19.43 -3.17 6.63
C LYS A 36 -18.81 -4.26 5.76
N ASN A 37 -18.47 -5.39 6.38
CA ASN A 37 -17.90 -6.55 5.68
C ASN A 37 -18.78 -7.04 4.52
N GLU A 38 -20.10 -7.03 4.70
CA GLU A 38 -21.07 -7.45 3.69
C GLU A 38 -21.02 -6.56 2.44
N ASP A 39 -20.87 -5.23 2.64
CA ASP A 39 -20.80 -4.28 1.54
C ASP A 39 -19.46 -4.36 0.81
N LEU A 40 -18.36 -4.52 1.56
CA LEU A 40 -17.04 -4.77 0.97
C LEU A 40 -17.02 -6.07 0.18
N LEU A 41 -17.64 -7.15 0.70
CA LEU A 41 -17.72 -8.43 0.01
C LEU A 41 -18.52 -8.33 -1.29
N LYS A 42 -19.67 -7.64 -1.27
CA LYS A 42 -20.46 -7.37 -2.49
C LYS A 42 -19.61 -6.63 -3.53
N LEU A 43 -18.85 -5.62 -3.11
CA LEU A 43 -17.98 -4.85 -4.01
C LEU A 43 -16.85 -5.70 -4.59
N GLU A 44 -16.21 -6.55 -3.77
CA GLU A 44 -15.18 -7.48 -4.25
C GLU A 44 -15.75 -8.48 -5.25
N MET A 45 -16.90 -9.10 -4.92
CA MET A 45 -17.57 -10.07 -5.81
C MET A 45 -18.09 -9.43 -7.11
N ALA A 46 -18.39 -8.13 -7.11
CA ALA A 46 -18.82 -7.37 -8.29
C ALA A 46 -17.63 -6.81 -9.10
N GLN A 47 -16.39 -7.02 -8.67
CA GLN A 47 -15.20 -6.54 -9.36
C GLN A 47 -15.11 -7.17 -10.76
N THR A 48 -14.89 -6.35 -11.77
CA THR A 48 -14.68 -6.78 -13.16
C THR A 48 -13.21 -6.58 -13.57
N GLU A 49 -12.78 -7.24 -14.63
CA GLU A 49 -11.48 -7.02 -15.25
C GLU A 49 -11.23 -5.52 -15.53
N THR A 50 -12.23 -4.85 -16.09
CA THR A 50 -12.13 -3.41 -16.41
C THR A 50 -11.98 -2.55 -15.16
N SER A 51 -12.73 -2.82 -14.10
CA SER A 51 -12.64 -2.05 -12.85
C SER A 51 -11.35 -2.33 -12.11
N TYR A 52 -10.86 -3.57 -12.14
CA TYR A 52 -9.58 -3.94 -11.55
C TYR A 52 -8.40 -3.31 -12.31
N ARG A 53 -8.43 -3.31 -13.65
CA ARG A 53 -7.43 -2.61 -14.47
C ARG A 53 -7.36 -1.11 -14.13
N ARG A 54 -8.50 -0.44 -14.01
CA ARG A 54 -8.54 0.97 -13.59
C ARG A 54 -7.93 1.18 -12.21
N PHE A 55 -8.20 0.28 -11.29
CA PHE A 55 -7.60 0.33 -9.96
C PHE A 55 -6.07 0.19 -10.05
N LEU A 56 -5.55 -0.81 -10.76
CA LEU A 56 -4.10 -0.99 -10.93
C LEU A 56 -3.44 0.19 -11.64
N GLN A 57 -4.11 0.80 -12.60
CA GLN A 57 -3.59 2.00 -13.29
C GLN A 57 -3.32 3.17 -12.33
N THR A 58 -3.96 3.21 -11.17
CA THR A 58 -3.66 4.24 -10.16
C THR A 58 -2.30 4.06 -9.48
N TYR A 59 -1.68 2.90 -9.61
CA TYR A 59 -0.38 2.58 -9.02
C TYR A 59 0.78 3.09 -9.87
N PHE A 60 0.56 3.31 -11.16
CA PHE A 60 1.59 3.61 -12.14
C PHE A 60 1.35 5.00 -12.74
N PRO A 61 2.36 5.88 -12.78
CA PRO A 61 2.25 7.17 -13.48
C PRO A 61 1.97 7.00 -14.97
N VAL A 62 2.55 5.95 -15.57
CA VAL A 62 2.35 5.58 -16.97
C VAL A 62 2.09 4.09 -17.05
N TRP A 63 0.91 3.70 -17.57
CA TRP A 63 0.58 2.30 -17.78
C TRP A 63 1.39 1.71 -18.93
N GLN A 64 2.04 0.57 -18.69
CA GLN A 64 2.79 -0.17 -19.71
C GLN A 64 2.05 -1.46 -20.09
N PRO A 65 2.13 -1.92 -21.37
CA PRO A 65 1.54 -3.19 -21.79
C PRO A 65 2.01 -4.39 -20.95
N SER A 66 3.26 -4.37 -20.48
CA SER A 66 3.83 -5.41 -19.61
C SER A 66 3.14 -5.55 -18.25
N TYR A 67 2.35 -4.57 -17.83
CA TYR A 67 1.61 -4.60 -16.55
C TYR A 67 0.27 -5.33 -16.67
N GLU A 68 -0.21 -5.62 -17.89
CA GLU A 68 -1.43 -6.41 -18.12
C GLU A 68 -1.39 -7.79 -17.44
N LYS A 69 -0.21 -8.37 -17.31
CA LYS A 69 -0.02 -9.65 -16.57
C LYS A 69 -0.61 -9.63 -15.15
N PHE A 70 -0.62 -8.48 -14.45
CA PHE A 70 -1.19 -8.36 -13.12
C PHE A 70 -2.73 -8.41 -13.16
N VAL A 71 -3.33 -7.84 -14.20
CA VAL A 71 -4.77 -7.94 -14.44
C VAL A 71 -5.14 -9.39 -14.77
N GLU A 72 -4.38 -10.05 -15.65
CA GLU A 72 -4.61 -11.45 -16.03
C GLU A 72 -4.53 -12.40 -14.83
N VAL A 73 -3.56 -12.19 -13.93
CA VAL A 73 -3.44 -13.00 -12.70
C VAL A 73 -4.69 -12.84 -11.84
N TYR A 74 -5.18 -11.62 -11.63
CA TYR A 74 -6.39 -11.39 -10.87
C TYR A 74 -7.62 -12.05 -11.52
N VAL A 75 -7.78 -11.90 -12.84
CA VAL A 75 -8.88 -12.52 -13.58
C VAL A 75 -8.87 -14.05 -13.48
N ARG A 76 -7.67 -14.67 -13.49
CA ARG A 76 -7.56 -16.12 -13.25
C ARG A 76 -7.99 -16.51 -11.85
N VAL A 77 -7.58 -15.76 -10.83
CA VAL A 77 -8.02 -15.98 -9.45
C VAL A 77 -9.53 -15.83 -9.35
N GLN A 78 -10.10 -14.80 -9.97
CA GLN A 78 -11.54 -14.53 -9.96
C GLN A 78 -12.36 -15.64 -10.61
N LYS A 79 -11.83 -16.31 -11.63
CA LYS A 79 -12.47 -17.46 -12.31
C LYS A 79 -12.25 -18.80 -11.58
N GLY A 80 -11.40 -18.81 -10.58
CA GLY A 80 -11.09 -20.04 -9.83
C GLY A 80 -12.15 -20.38 -8.78
N PRO A 81 -12.24 -21.66 -8.37
CA PRO A 81 -13.21 -22.12 -7.38
C PRO A 81 -13.01 -21.50 -6.00
N ASP A 82 -11.79 -21.05 -5.68
CA ASP A 82 -11.44 -20.48 -4.37
C ASP A 82 -11.70 -18.96 -4.29
N TYR A 83 -12.21 -18.34 -5.35
CA TYR A 83 -12.47 -16.90 -5.35
C TYR A 83 -13.34 -16.40 -4.19
N PRO A 84 -14.40 -17.11 -3.74
CA PRO A 84 -15.17 -16.69 -2.58
C PRO A 84 -14.32 -16.61 -1.28
N ALA A 85 -13.36 -17.51 -1.10
CA ALA A 85 -12.43 -17.48 0.05
C ALA A 85 -11.43 -16.32 -0.10
N TYR A 86 -10.90 -16.09 -1.30
CA TYR A 86 -10.07 -14.93 -1.63
C TYR A 86 -10.80 -13.63 -1.32
N ALA A 87 -12.05 -13.47 -1.79
CA ALA A 87 -12.85 -12.27 -1.57
C ALA A 87 -13.07 -11.98 -0.08
N LYS A 88 -13.37 -13.01 0.73
CA LYS A 88 -13.46 -12.86 2.19
C LYS A 88 -12.14 -12.41 2.80
N THR A 89 -11.01 -12.97 2.36
CA THR A 89 -9.68 -12.58 2.84
C THR A 89 -9.35 -11.14 2.45
N SER A 90 -9.73 -10.72 1.25
CA SER A 90 -9.57 -9.32 0.79
C SER A 90 -10.34 -8.36 1.70
N VAL A 91 -11.58 -8.69 2.08
CA VAL A 91 -12.38 -7.90 3.02
C VAL A 91 -11.72 -7.81 4.41
N LEU A 92 -11.25 -8.93 4.96
CA LEU A 92 -10.57 -8.94 6.26
C LEU A 92 -9.26 -8.15 6.23
N THR A 93 -8.55 -8.21 5.11
CA THR A 93 -7.33 -7.41 4.89
C THR A 93 -7.66 -5.91 4.83
N TYR A 94 -8.74 -5.53 4.16
CA TYR A 94 -9.22 -4.15 4.15
C TYR A 94 -9.51 -3.66 5.58
N GLN A 95 -10.25 -4.41 6.38
CA GLN A 95 -10.57 -4.06 7.77
C GLN A 95 -9.30 -3.93 8.62
N MET A 96 -8.38 -4.88 8.50
CA MET A 96 -7.09 -4.80 9.20
C MET A 96 -6.34 -3.50 8.88
N ILE A 97 -6.34 -3.07 7.61
CA ILE A 97 -5.67 -1.83 7.20
C ILE A 97 -6.40 -0.62 7.78
N ALA A 98 -7.74 -0.61 7.70
CA ALA A 98 -8.55 0.51 8.17
C ALA A 98 -8.50 0.70 9.69
N GLU A 99 -8.58 -0.41 10.45
CA GLU A 99 -8.72 -0.37 11.92
C GLU A 99 -7.39 -0.39 12.68
N LYS A 100 -6.30 -0.77 12.05
CA LYS A 100 -5.02 -1.02 12.72
C LYS A 100 -3.88 -0.18 12.12
N PRO A 101 -4.01 1.16 12.09
CA PRO A 101 -2.97 2.03 11.56
C PRO A 101 -1.64 1.78 12.29
N VAL A 102 -0.52 1.92 11.56
CA VAL A 102 0.83 1.68 12.12
C VAL A 102 1.67 2.94 12.18
N VAL A 103 1.13 4.08 11.81
CA VAL A 103 1.82 5.36 11.86
C VAL A 103 2.38 5.66 13.27
N ASN A 104 1.64 5.30 14.31
CA ASN A 104 2.05 5.47 15.71
C ASN A 104 3.10 4.44 16.18
N ASP A 105 3.35 3.38 15.40
CA ASP A 105 4.40 2.40 15.68
C ASP A 105 5.77 2.85 15.15
N LEU A 106 5.81 3.76 14.18
CA LEU A 106 7.04 4.19 13.50
C LEU A 106 8.12 4.70 14.45
N PRO A 107 7.82 5.54 15.46
CA PRO A 107 8.85 6.02 16.40
C PRO A 107 9.45 4.93 17.29
N GLN A 108 8.82 3.75 17.35
CA GLN A 108 9.24 2.63 18.20
C GLN A 108 10.14 1.63 17.47
N LEU A 109 10.41 1.83 16.18
CA LEU A 109 11.31 0.97 15.39
C LEU A 109 12.77 1.21 15.82
N LYS A 110 13.45 0.15 16.22
CA LYS A 110 14.80 0.20 16.77
C LYS A 110 15.91 -0.13 15.75
N MET A 111 15.56 -0.90 14.74
CA MET A 111 16.49 -1.33 13.68
C MET A 111 16.65 -0.26 12.60
N PRO A 112 17.69 -0.34 11.77
CA PRO A 112 17.81 0.47 10.56
C PRO A 112 16.61 0.24 9.63
N VAL A 113 16.01 1.34 9.15
CA VAL A 113 14.86 1.31 8.22
C VAL A 113 15.22 2.04 6.94
N LEU A 114 15.02 1.39 5.81
CA LEU A 114 15.12 1.99 4.48
C LEU A 114 13.71 2.26 3.96
N LEU A 115 13.42 3.53 3.69
CA LEU A 115 12.19 3.97 3.03
C LEU A 115 12.50 4.20 1.56
N VAL A 116 11.86 3.44 0.66
CA VAL A 116 11.97 3.64 -0.80
C VAL A 116 10.65 4.19 -1.29
N ILE A 117 10.62 5.43 -1.77
CA ILE A 117 9.38 6.16 -2.06
C ILE A 117 9.38 6.70 -3.48
N GLY A 118 8.47 6.19 -4.31
CA GLY A 118 8.17 6.72 -5.64
C GLY A 118 7.55 8.12 -5.56
N GLN A 119 8.16 9.09 -6.22
CA GLN A 119 7.79 10.52 -6.09
C GLN A 119 6.49 10.88 -6.84
N LYS A 120 5.99 9.96 -7.69
CA LYS A 120 4.69 10.10 -8.37
C LYS A 120 3.56 9.31 -7.70
N ASP A 121 3.84 8.63 -6.59
CA ASP A 121 2.80 7.89 -5.89
C ASP A 121 1.77 8.84 -5.26
N ARG A 122 0.51 8.59 -5.59
CA ARG A 122 -0.68 9.29 -5.08
C ARG A 122 -1.80 8.29 -4.75
N THR A 123 -1.40 7.05 -4.42
CA THR A 123 -2.38 6.04 -4.05
C THR A 123 -3.01 6.36 -2.70
N VAL A 124 -4.32 6.19 -2.62
CA VAL A 124 -5.11 6.41 -1.40
C VAL A 124 -5.84 5.12 -1.05
N PHE A 125 -5.53 4.56 0.11
CA PHE A 125 -6.30 3.44 0.64
C PHE A 125 -7.76 3.85 0.84
N GLY A 126 -8.69 2.99 0.41
CA GLY A 126 -10.12 3.26 0.59
C GLY A 126 -10.66 4.48 -0.16
N ARG A 127 -9.96 4.98 -1.19
CA ARG A 127 -10.30 6.19 -1.96
C ARG A 127 -11.78 6.32 -2.34
N ARG A 128 -12.44 5.19 -2.68
CA ARG A 128 -13.85 5.16 -3.08
C ARG A 128 -14.82 5.57 -1.96
N PHE A 129 -14.38 5.50 -0.71
CA PHE A 129 -15.17 5.81 0.48
C PHE A 129 -14.76 7.13 1.13
N ALA A 130 -13.63 7.67 0.72
CA ALA A 130 -13.12 8.93 1.26
C ALA A 130 -13.92 10.12 0.71
N PRO A 131 -14.26 11.12 1.55
CA PRO A 131 -14.81 12.38 1.08
C PRO A 131 -13.87 13.05 0.06
N PRO A 132 -14.40 13.76 -0.95
CA PRO A 132 -13.58 14.41 -1.98
C PRO A 132 -12.49 15.32 -1.42
N GLU A 133 -12.75 16.01 -0.31
CA GLU A 133 -11.75 16.89 0.33
C GLU A 133 -10.61 16.08 0.96
N ALA A 134 -10.92 14.95 1.62
CA ALA A 134 -9.90 14.08 2.19
C ALA A 134 -8.98 13.48 1.10
N VAL A 135 -9.54 13.11 -0.06
CA VAL A 135 -8.75 12.59 -1.19
C VAL A 135 -7.66 13.56 -1.66
N LYS A 136 -7.87 14.87 -1.49
CA LYS A 136 -6.87 15.88 -1.88
C LYS A 136 -5.63 15.89 -0.99
N SER A 137 -5.77 15.48 0.28
CA SER A 137 -4.70 15.50 1.28
C SER A 137 -4.06 14.13 1.50
N LEU A 138 -4.80 13.04 1.29
CA LEU A 138 -4.33 11.67 1.46
C LEU A 138 -3.40 11.22 0.31
N GLY A 139 -2.56 10.21 0.59
CA GLY A 139 -1.75 9.53 -0.42
C GLY A 139 -0.61 10.37 -1.01
N ASN A 140 -0.20 11.45 -0.35
CA ASN A 140 0.98 12.21 -0.80
C ASN A 140 2.26 11.53 -0.30
N PHE A 141 2.65 10.41 -0.95
CA PHE A 141 3.78 9.60 -0.51
C PHE A 141 5.12 10.35 -0.43
N PRO A 142 5.47 11.30 -1.30
CA PRO A 142 6.65 12.15 -1.10
C PRO A 142 6.70 12.81 0.28
N GLU A 143 5.60 13.40 0.72
CA GLU A 143 5.52 14.05 2.03
C GLU A 143 5.37 13.03 3.18
N LEU A 144 4.64 11.93 2.95
CA LEU A 144 4.53 10.85 3.92
C LEU A 144 5.88 10.17 4.17
N GLY A 145 6.71 9.99 3.13
CA GLY A 145 8.07 9.47 3.25
C GLY A 145 8.97 10.36 4.12
N LYS A 146 8.91 11.68 3.92
CA LYS A 146 9.65 12.65 4.76
C LYS A 146 9.19 12.61 6.22
N LYS A 147 7.88 12.59 6.46
CA LYS A 147 7.30 12.48 7.81
C LYS A 147 7.71 11.18 8.48
N ALA A 148 7.66 10.06 7.75
CA ALA A 148 8.08 8.75 8.27
C ALA A 148 9.58 8.74 8.59
N GLN A 149 10.44 9.29 7.73
CA GLN A 149 11.86 9.43 8.00
C GLN A 149 12.13 10.23 9.27
N ALA A 150 11.43 11.33 9.47
CA ALA A 150 11.58 12.15 10.67
C ALA A 150 11.08 11.44 11.94
N ALA A 151 10.08 10.56 11.82
CA ALA A 151 9.49 9.84 12.94
C ALA A 151 10.29 8.59 13.35
N ILE A 152 11.00 7.95 12.43
CA ILE A 152 11.74 6.70 12.68
C ILE A 152 13.20 7.04 13.05
N PRO A 153 13.70 6.65 14.24
CA PRO A 153 15.04 7.06 14.72
C PRO A 153 16.19 6.73 13.77
N ASN A 154 16.15 5.57 13.10
CA ASN A 154 17.23 5.07 12.24
C ASN A 154 16.74 4.89 10.78
N ALA A 155 16.01 5.87 10.25
CA ALA A 155 15.51 5.79 8.90
C ALA A 155 16.39 6.51 7.88
N LYS A 156 16.53 5.87 6.71
CA LYS A 156 17.05 6.48 5.49
C LYS A 156 15.92 6.51 4.45
N LEU A 157 15.65 7.68 3.88
CA LEU A 157 14.73 7.85 2.77
C LEU A 157 15.49 7.87 1.45
N VAL A 158 15.04 7.07 0.48
CA VAL A 158 15.49 7.10 -0.91
C VAL A 158 14.29 7.42 -1.79
N PRO A 159 14.17 8.65 -2.28
CA PRO A 159 13.16 9.02 -3.27
C PRO A 159 13.54 8.45 -4.64
N ILE A 160 12.55 7.98 -5.41
CA ILE A 160 12.72 7.58 -6.81
C ILE A 160 11.85 8.46 -7.69
N GLU A 161 12.49 9.31 -8.48
CA GLU A 161 11.82 10.26 -9.37
C GLU A 161 11.06 9.56 -10.49
N ASN A 162 9.91 10.15 -10.87
CA ASN A 162 9.04 9.67 -11.94
C ASN A 162 8.43 8.27 -11.76
N VAL A 163 8.51 7.69 -10.57
CA VAL A 163 8.03 6.36 -10.21
C VAL A 163 6.81 6.47 -9.30
N GLY A 164 5.86 5.56 -9.48
CA GLY A 164 4.62 5.47 -8.71
C GLY A 164 4.72 4.57 -7.49
N HIS A 165 3.69 3.73 -7.31
CA HIS A 165 3.48 2.93 -6.10
C HIS A 165 4.33 1.65 -6.05
N VAL A 166 4.86 1.17 -7.17
CA VAL A 166 5.51 -0.15 -7.28
C VAL A 166 6.91 -0.04 -7.90
N PRO A 167 7.85 0.65 -7.23
CA PRO A 167 9.21 0.87 -7.73
C PRO A 167 9.93 -0.37 -8.22
N HIS A 168 9.80 -1.52 -7.53
CA HIS A 168 10.43 -2.78 -7.95
C HIS A 168 9.92 -3.33 -9.29
N VAL A 169 8.74 -2.89 -9.73
CA VAL A 169 8.16 -3.25 -11.04
C VAL A 169 8.50 -2.21 -12.09
N GLU A 170 8.46 -0.93 -11.72
CA GLU A 170 8.65 0.18 -12.66
C GLU A 170 10.11 0.37 -13.06
N VAL A 171 11.02 0.21 -12.09
CA VAL A 171 12.47 0.45 -12.27
C VAL A 171 13.31 -0.62 -11.53
N PRO A 172 13.16 -1.92 -11.90
CA PRO A 172 13.76 -3.04 -11.16
C PRO A 172 15.27 -2.93 -10.99
N ASP A 173 16.01 -2.53 -12.02
CA ASP A 173 17.46 -2.41 -11.96
C ASP A 173 17.94 -1.30 -11.01
N GLN A 174 17.18 -0.22 -10.91
CA GLN A 174 17.44 0.85 -9.94
C GLN A 174 17.08 0.40 -8.53
N PHE A 175 15.92 -0.26 -8.38
CA PHE A 175 15.42 -0.74 -7.10
C PHE A 175 16.40 -1.74 -6.45
N VAL A 176 16.90 -2.73 -7.18
CA VAL A 176 17.85 -3.74 -6.68
C VAL A 176 19.17 -3.12 -6.20
N LYS A 177 19.62 -2.02 -6.81
CA LYS A 177 20.84 -1.31 -6.36
C LYS A 177 20.62 -0.50 -5.07
N ILE A 178 19.37 -0.22 -4.72
CA ILE A 178 19.01 0.55 -3.51
C ILE A 178 18.88 -0.36 -2.30
N VAL A 179 18.35 -1.56 -2.48
CA VAL A 179 18.08 -2.53 -1.41
C VAL A 179 19.21 -3.54 -1.26
#